data_478f1a3cd6b7b17672d83a0d790ca2b5
#
_entry.id   478f1a3cd6b7b17672d83a0d790ca2b5
#
_cell.length_a   1.000
_cell.length_b   1.000
_cell.length_c   1.000
_cell.angle_alpha   90.00
_cell.angle_beta   90.00
_cell.angle_gamma   90.00
#
_symmetry.space_group_name_H-M   'P 1'
#
loop_
_entity.id
_entity.type
_entity.pdbx_description
1 polymer ?
#
loop_
_entity_poly.entity_id
_entity_poly.type
_entity_poly.pdbx_seq_one_letter_code
_entity_poly.pdbx_strand_id
1 'polypeptide(L)'
;VGISALIRIFAAVVLLAFVVGCGNTGHKNYNVSTYKVRKGETLYSISWKYGLDYKDVARWNGIRPPYRIYKGQELWLSPRNYVSSSKSRTSSSVSRSSTSTTKKPSTKSSTSTAKSTKKAPSTASVDKGRYPSGKIRWGWPTTGEVISSYSASQPGKKGIDIAGKSGQPVVAAAEGKVVYSGSGLKGYGKLIIIKHNNNYFSAYAHNKKIVVKEGSWVKRGNKIAELGNTGADRTMLHFEIRRNGKPVNPLGYLPRR
;
A
#
# COMPACT_ATOMS: atom_id res chain seq x y z
N VAL A 1 13.23 51.88 43.42
CA VAL A 1 13.34 50.93 42.28
C VAL A 1 11.99 50.92 41.61
N GLY A 2 11.87 51.66 40.46
CA GLY A 2 10.60 52.03 39.87
C GLY A 2 9.89 50.86 39.14
N ILE A 3 8.55 50.90 39.20
CA ILE A 3 7.60 49.98 38.56
C ILE A 3 7.92 49.70 37.08
N SER A 4 8.58 50.62 36.40
CA SER A 4 9.03 50.52 35.00
C SER A 4 10.14 49.45 34.78
N ALA A 5 10.95 49.11 35.80
CA ALA A 5 11.97 48.09 35.71
C ALA A 5 11.36 46.69 35.82
N LEU A 6 10.35 46.53 36.68
CA LEU A 6 9.62 45.24 36.82
C LEU A 6 8.80 44.89 35.57
N ILE A 7 8.19 45.89 34.90
CA ILE A 7 7.44 45.68 33.66
C ILE A 7 8.37 45.26 32.52
N ARG A 8 9.59 45.79 32.43
CA ARG A 8 10.56 45.39 31.40
C ARG A 8 11.12 44.00 31.63
N ILE A 9 11.30 43.56 32.87
CA ILE A 9 11.73 42.18 33.19
C ILE A 9 10.60 41.18 32.89
N PHE A 10 9.35 41.54 33.20
CA PHE A 10 8.19 40.71 32.90
C PHE A 10 7.95 40.56 31.37
N ALA A 11 8.14 41.64 30.60
CA ALA A 11 8.05 41.58 29.14
C ALA A 11 9.15 40.75 28.50
N ALA A 12 10.38 40.76 29.05
CA ALA A 12 11.49 39.97 28.57
C ALA A 12 11.32 38.47 28.88
N VAL A 13 10.73 38.09 30.01
CA VAL A 13 10.45 36.71 30.38
C VAL A 13 9.31 36.11 29.57
N VAL A 14 8.28 36.90 29.23
CA VAL A 14 7.17 36.46 28.37
C VAL A 14 7.62 36.29 26.91
N LEU A 15 8.59 37.11 26.43
CA LEU A 15 9.12 36.98 25.07
C LEU A 15 10.06 35.77 24.90
N LEU A 16 10.67 35.27 25.97
CA LEU A 16 11.55 34.07 25.91
C LEU A 16 10.78 32.75 25.95
N ALA A 17 9.47 32.75 26.28
CA ALA A 17 8.64 31.57 26.37
C ALA A 17 8.03 31.13 25.02
N PHE A 18 8.22 31.89 23.93
CA PHE A 18 7.61 31.56 22.62
C PHE A 18 8.52 30.89 21.60
N VAL A 19 9.72 30.46 21.96
CA VAL A 19 10.67 29.87 20.99
C VAL A 19 10.92 28.37 21.20
N VAL A 20 10.08 27.66 21.95
CA VAL A 20 10.15 26.18 22.01
C VAL A 20 8.85 25.60 21.46
N GLY A 21 8.52 25.93 20.23
CA GLY A 21 7.56 25.26 19.40
C GLY A 21 8.28 24.28 18.47
N CYS A 22 8.98 23.27 19.00
CA CYS A 22 9.43 22.15 18.19
C CYS A 22 8.22 21.44 17.61
N GLY A 23 8.06 21.52 16.28
CA GLY A 23 7.05 20.84 15.52
C GLY A 23 7.03 19.34 15.81
N ASN A 24 6.09 18.94 16.64
CA ASN A 24 5.75 17.54 16.82
C ASN A 24 5.05 17.08 15.55
N THR A 25 5.81 16.56 14.59
CA THR A 25 5.26 15.77 13.48
C THR A 25 4.59 14.56 14.12
N GLY A 26 3.28 14.66 14.34
CA GLY A 26 2.45 13.63 14.95
C GLY A 26 2.60 12.31 14.22
N HIS A 27 3.58 11.52 14.60
CA HIS A 27 3.63 10.10 14.31
C HIS A 27 2.45 9.50 15.07
N LYS A 28 1.39 9.14 14.35
CA LYS A 28 0.36 8.26 14.91
C LYS A 28 1.06 6.97 15.32
N ASN A 29 1.28 6.81 16.62
CA ASN A 29 1.73 5.57 17.21
C ASN A 29 0.66 4.51 16.95
N TYR A 30 0.77 3.80 15.84
CA TYR A 30 0.07 2.53 15.68
C TYR A 30 0.79 1.55 16.62
N ASN A 31 0.16 1.27 17.74
CA ASN A 31 0.65 0.33 18.77
C ASN A 31 0.64 -1.14 18.28
N VAL A 32 0.52 -1.36 16.96
CA VAL A 32 0.54 -2.66 16.32
C VAL A 32 1.91 -2.85 15.68
N SER A 33 2.80 -3.50 16.40
CA SER A 33 4.15 -3.81 15.91
C SER A 33 4.15 -4.92 14.85
N THR A 34 3.18 -5.85 14.90
CA THR A 34 3.06 -6.99 13.98
C THR A 34 1.62 -7.18 13.50
N TYR A 35 1.47 -7.80 12.35
CA TYR A 35 0.19 -8.15 11.75
C TYR A 35 0.22 -9.53 11.12
N LYS A 36 -0.75 -10.39 11.44
CA LYS A 36 -0.90 -11.71 10.83
C LYS A 36 -1.77 -11.62 9.58
N VAL A 37 -1.19 -11.98 8.44
CA VAL A 37 -1.84 -11.92 7.11
C VAL A 37 -3.05 -12.84 7.06
N ARG A 38 -4.18 -12.33 6.56
CA ARG A 38 -5.42 -13.07 6.36
C ARG A 38 -5.57 -13.52 4.90
N LYS A 39 -6.48 -14.45 4.65
CA LYS A 39 -6.80 -14.90 3.28
C LYS A 39 -7.26 -13.71 2.40
N GLY A 40 -6.67 -13.58 1.22
CA GLY A 40 -7.04 -12.56 0.22
C GLY A 40 -6.46 -11.16 0.49
N GLU A 41 -5.60 -11.00 1.51
CA GLU A 41 -4.87 -9.75 1.71
C GLU A 41 -3.58 -9.72 0.90
N THR A 42 -3.20 -8.54 0.46
CA THR A 42 -1.93 -8.26 -0.21
C THR A 42 -1.09 -7.32 0.65
N LEU A 43 0.21 -7.26 0.41
CA LEU A 43 1.06 -6.28 1.08
C LEU A 43 0.54 -4.86 0.89
N TYR A 44 -0.01 -4.57 -0.29
CA TYR A 44 -0.61 -3.28 -0.61
C TYR A 44 -1.86 -2.99 0.20
N SER A 45 -2.79 -3.96 0.35
CA SER A 45 -4.02 -3.77 1.13
C SER A 45 -3.74 -3.61 2.62
N ILE A 46 -2.76 -4.35 3.16
CA ILE A 46 -2.34 -4.22 4.55
C ILE A 46 -1.67 -2.84 4.78
N SER A 47 -0.73 -2.45 3.93
CA SER A 47 -0.11 -1.12 3.99
C SER A 47 -1.16 -0.01 3.87
N TRP A 48 -2.14 -0.17 2.98
CA TRP A 48 -3.26 0.75 2.84
C TRP A 48 -4.07 0.92 4.13
N LYS A 49 -4.41 -0.20 4.77
CA LYS A 49 -5.18 -0.23 6.02
C LYS A 49 -4.51 0.59 7.12
N TYR A 50 -3.19 0.51 7.22
CA TYR A 50 -2.40 1.17 8.26
C TYR A 50 -1.82 2.53 7.83
N GLY A 51 -2.06 2.99 6.59
CA GLY A 51 -1.54 4.27 6.08
C GLY A 51 -0.02 4.29 5.92
N LEU A 52 0.58 3.12 5.66
CA LEU A 52 2.01 2.91 5.49
C LEU A 52 2.40 2.88 4.02
N ASP A 53 3.65 3.21 3.71
CA ASP A 53 4.21 2.91 2.38
C ASP A 53 4.51 1.40 2.32
N TYR A 54 3.98 0.73 1.30
CA TYR A 54 4.23 -0.71 1.10
C TYR A 54 5.72 -1.05 0.97
N LYS A 55 6.54 -0.11 0.47
CA LYS A 55 8.01 -0.29 0.37
C LYS A 55 8.65 -0.35 1.74
N ASP A 56 8.16 0.45 2.69
CA ASP A 56 8.65 0.42 4.06
C ASP A 56 8.27 -0.90 4.74
N VAL A 57 7.00 -1.32 4.62
CA VAL A 57 6.55 -2.61 5.13
C VAL A 57 7.35 -3.76 4.49
N ALA A 58 7.57 -3.71 3.17
CA ALA A 58 8.40 -4.70 2.48
C ALA A 58 9.82 -4.75 3.03
N ARG A 59 10.46 -3.58 3.21
CA ARG A 59 11.83 -3.45 3.75
C ARG A 59 11.94 -4.00 5.17
N TRP A 60 11.01 -3.66 6.06
CA TRP A 60 11.01 -4.14 7.45
C TRP A 60 10.85 -5.65 7.55
N ASN A 61 10.26 -6.28 6.54
CA ASN A 61 9.99 -7.72 6.49
C ASN A 61 10.90 -8.49 5.52
N GLY A 62 11.87 -7.85 4.86
CA GLY A 62 12.74 -8.50 3.87
C GLY A 62 12.01 -9.00 2.62
N ILE A 63 10.83 -8.44 2.31
CA ILE A 63 9.98 -8.86 1.20
C ILE A 63 10.42 -8.13 -0.07
N ARG A 64 10.84 -8.90 -1.08
CA ARG A 64 11.27 -8.39 -2.38
C ARG A 64 10.13 -8.44 -3.42
N PRO A 65 10.22 -7.64 -4.51
CA PRO A 65 9.30 -7.82 -5.64
C PRO A 65 9.22 -9.28 -6.10
N PRO A 66 8.05 -9.77 -6.42
CA PRO A 66 6.75 -9.10 -6.61
C PRO A 66 5.92 -8.89 -5.34
N TYR A 67 6.52 -8.81 -4.17
CA TYR A 67 5.90 -8.49 -2.87
C TYR A 67 4.84 -9.52 -2.42
N ARG A 68 5.11 -10.80 -2.67
CA ARG A 68 4.21 -11.90 -2.27
C ARG A 68 4.23 -12.08 -0.76
N ILE A 69 3.05 -12.25 -0.19
CA ILE A 69 2.81 -12.62 1.20
C ILE A 69 1.84 -13.79 1.25
N TYR A 70 1.84 -14.52 2.36
CA TYR A 70 1.05 -15.74 2.51
C TYR A 70 0.14 -15.64 3.73
N LYS A 71 -1.03 -16.29 3.68
CA LYS A 71 -1.94 -16.41 4.83
C LYS A 71 -1.19 -16.97 6.04
N GLY A 72 -1.35 -16.31 7.19
CA GLY A 72 -0.69 -16.69 8.43
C GLY A 72 0.69 -16.08 8.64
N GLN A 73 1.31 -15.50 7.60
CA GLN A 73 2.60 -14.80 7.72
C GLN A 73 2.45 -13.62 8.68
N GLU A 74 3.44 -13.43 9.55
CA GLU A 74 3.53 -12.23 10.39
C GLU A 74 4.33 -11.15 9.69
N LEU A 75 3.81 -9.93 9.70
CA LEU A 75 4.43 -8.75 9.13
C LEU A 75 4.70 -7.72 10.21
N TRP A 76 5.90 -7.20 10.26
CA TRP A 76 6.24 -6.00 11.02
C TRP A 76 5.66 -4.77 10.33
N LEU A 77 4.94 -3.95 11.08
CA LEU A 77 4.33 -2.71 10.60
C LEU A 77 5.09 -1.46 11.07
N SER A 78 6.23 -1.65 11.71
CA SER A 78 7.17 -0.61 12.12
C SER A 78 8.60 -1.09 11.92
N PRO A 79 9.60 -0.18 11.88
CA PRO A 79 11.00 -0.58 11.87
C PRO A 79 11.29 -1.49 13.06
N ARG A 80 11.97 -2.60 12.80
CA ARG A 80 12.57 -3.36 13.90
C ARG A 80 13.67 -2.49 14.51
N ASN A 81 13.51 -2.09 15.75
CA ASN A 81 14.65 -1.62 16.53
C ASN A 81 15.58 -2.82 16.65
N TYR A 82 16.59 -2.89 15.78
CA TYR A 82 17.64 -3.88 15.85
C TYR A 82 18.47 -3.54 17.07
N VAL A 83 18.06 -4.05 18.23
CA VAL A 83 18.96 -4.17 19.36
C VAL A 83 19.98 -5.21 18.91
N SER A 84 21.12 -4.73 18.42
CA SER A 84 22.28 -5.53 18.10
C SER A 84 22.73 -6.18 19.41
N SER A 85 22.13 -7.32 19.77
CA SER A 85 22.76 -8.22 20.71
C SER A 85 23.95 -8.82 19.97
N SER A 86 25.10 -8.19 20.15
CA SER A 86 26.40 -8.78 19.90
C SER A 86 26.54 -10.02 20.77
N LYS A 87 25.89 -11.12 20.39
CA LYS A 87 26.29 -12.42 20.88
C LYS A 87 27.60 -12.76 20.22
N SER A 88 28.67 -12.50 20.97
CA SER A 88 30.00 -13.10 20.86
C SER A 88 29.87 -14.53 20.31
N ARG A 89 30.35 -14.73 19.06
CA ARG A 89 30.61 -16.05 18.54
C ARG A 89 31.86 -16.55 19.25
N THR A 90 31.66 -17.32 20.31
CA THR A 90 32.71 -18.20 20.83
C THR A 90 32.90 -19.29 19.79
N SER A 91 34.02 -19.17 19.09
CA SER A 91 34.54 -20.20 18.18
C SER A 91 34.89 -21.46 19.01
N SER A 92 34.13 -22.53 18.80
CA SER A 92 34.60 -23.87 19.13
C SER A 92 34.85 -24.60 17.80
N SER A 93 36.11 -24.60 17.43
CA SER A 93 36.70 -25.49 16.43
C SER A 93 36.67 -26.92 16.97
N VAL A 94 35.99 -27.83 16.24
CA VAL A 94 36.29 -29.25 16.31
C VAL A 94 36.47 -29.78 14.90
N SER A 95 37.71 -30.05 14.60
CA SER A 95 38.18 -30.84 13.47
C SER A 95 37.85 -32.31 13.62
N ARG A 96 37.60 -32.97 12.51
CA ARG A 96 37.92 -34.36 12.09
C ARG A 96 36.84 -34.90 11.22
N SER A 97 37.02 -35.57 10.14
CA SER A 97 38.11 -36.24 9.44
C SER A 97 37.42 -37.12 8.40
N SER A 98 37.86 -36.98 7.17
CA SER A 98 37.83 -37.88 6.01
C SER A 98 37.22 -39.28 6.22
N THR A 99 36.35 -39.75 5.25
CA THR A 99 36.75 -40.89 4.43
C THR A 99 35.87 -41.00 3.18
N SER A 100 36.53 -41.21 2.06
CA SER A 100 36.07 -41.54 0.73
C SER A 100 35.38 -42.91 0.67
N THR A 101 34.42 -43.14 -0.22
CA THR A 101 34.52 -44.28 -1.19
C THR A 101 33.49 -44.16 -2.33
N THR A 102 34.05 -44.29 -3.47
CA THR A 102 33.57 -44.48 -4.84
C THR A 102 32.57 -45.61 -5.00
N LYS A 103 31.56 -45.50 -5.88
CA LYS A 103 31.25 -46.42 -6.99
C LYS A 103 30.01 -46.00 -7.78
N LYS A 104 30.21 -45.76 -9.06
CA LYS A 104 29.25 -45.86 -10.17
C LYS A 104 29.31 -47.31 -10.69
N PRO A 105 28.26 -47.90 -11.31
CA PRO A 105 27.97 -47.63 -12.70
C PRO A 105 26.47 -47.66 -13.12
N SER A 106 26.19 -46.91 -14.13
CA SER A 106 25.41 -47.04 -15.38
C SER A 106 24.50 -48.26 -15.59
N THR A 107 23.27 -48.08 -16.14
CA THR A 107 22.97 -48.32 -17.57
C THR A 107 21.46 -48.27 -17.87
N LYS A 108 21.11 -47.56 -18.99
CA LYS A 108 20.09 -47.78 -20.05
C LYS A 108 18.61 -47.62 -19.74
N SER A 109 17.98 -46.59 -20.29
CA SER A 109 17.27 -46.52 -21.60
C SER A 109 15.92 -47.24 -21.68
N SER A 110 14.87 -46.47 -21.91
CA SER A 110 13.87 -46.64 -23.00
C SER A 110 12.74 -45.57 -22.87
N THR A 111 12.65 -44.68 -23.77
CA THR A 111 11.68 -44.44 -24.86
C THR A 111 10.21 -44.20 -24.50
N SER A 112 9.77 -42.99 -24.89
CA SER A 112 8.49 -42.54 -25.42
C SER A 112 7.30 -42.38 -24.49
N THR A 113 6.75 -41.18 -24.36
CA THR A 113 5.59 -40.72 -25.14
C THR A 113 5.24 -39.30 -24.74
N ALA A 114 5.11 -38.45 -25.76
CA ALA A 114 4.67 -37.05 -25.61
C ALA A 114 3.26 -36.95 -25.03
N LYS A 115 3.09 -36.14 -23.97
CA LYS A 115 1.78 -35.60 -23.62
C LYS A 115 1.95 -34.15 -23.18
N SER A 116 1.39 -33.30 -24.01
CA SER A 116 1.17 -31.86 -23.87
C SER A 116 1.06 -31.39 -22.42
N THR A 117 2.11 -30.79 -21.91
CA THR A 117 2.07 -30.03 -20.66
C THR A 117 1.64 -28.59 -20.96
N LYS A 118 0.45 -28.24 -20.53
CA LYS A 118 0.02 -26.85 -20.38
C LYS A 118 1.12 -26.07 -19.67
N LYS A 119 1.74 -25.17 -20.42
CA LYS A 119 2.74 -24.22 -19.95
C LYS A 119 2.22 -23.47 -18.73
N ALA A 120 2.76 -23.75 -17.56
CA ALA A 120 2.58 -22.94 -16.37
C ALA A 120 3.00 -21.51 -16.70
N PRO A 121 2.32 -20.47 -16.17
CA PRO A 121 2.71 -19.09 -16.46
C PRO A 121 4.10 -18.86 -15.91
N SER A 122 5.02 -18.62 -16.83
CA SER A 122 6.40 -18.22 -16.63
C SER A 122 6.51 -17.11 -15.58
N THR A 123 7.39 -17.37 -14.63
CA THR A 123 8.09 -16.43 -13.73
C THR A 123 7.89 -14.95 -14.07
N ALA A 124 7.33 -14.24 -13.09
CA ALA A 124 7.11 -12.80 -13.10
C ALA A 124 8.40 -12.06 -13.45
N SER A 125 8.51 -11.64 -14.71
CA SER A 125 9.43 -10.57 -15.09
C SER A 125 9.10 -9.34 -14.26
N VAL A 126 10.13 -8.81 -13.61
CA VAL A 126 10.08 -7.60 -12.81
C VAL A 126 9.46 -6.48 -13.63
N ASP A 127 8.33 -5.94 -13.19
CA ASP A 127 7.51 -4.88 -13.83
C ASP A 127 8.26 -3.52 -14.05
N LYS A 128 9.60 -3.53 -14.11
CA LYS A 128 10.42 -2.32 -14.16
C LYS A 128 10.22 -1.43 -15.39
N GLY A 129 9.61 -1.93 -16.46
CA GLY A 129 9.44 -1.18 -17.72
C GLY A 129 7.99 -0.81 -18.07
N ARG A 130 6.99 -1.23 -17.28
CA ARG A 130 5.58 -1.10 -17.68
C ARG A 130 4.84 0.08 -17.06
N TYR A 131 5.36 0.66 -15.97
CA TYR A 131 4.77 1.85 -15.39
C TYR A 131 5.14 3.10 -16.18
N PRO A 132 4.19 4.04 -16.40
CA PRO A 132 4.49 5.29 -17.08
C PRO A 132 5.65 6.00 -16.37
N SER A 133 6.69 6.37 -17.13
CA SER A 133 7.85 7.10 -16.63
C SER A 133 7.63 8.60 -16.48
N GLY A 134 6.49 9.11 -16.96
CA GLY A 134 6.14 10.52 -16.97
C GLY A 134 5.13 10.94 -15.91
N LYS A 135 4.67 12.21 -16.01
CA LYS A 135 3.58 12.74 -15.19
C LYS A 135 2.31 11.92 -15.42
N ILE A 136 1.69 11.44 -14.32
CA ILE A 136 0.43 10.70 -14.40
C ILE A 136 -0.66 11.63 -14.92
N ARG A 137 -1.35 11.20 -15.97
CA ARG A 137 -2.52 11.90 -16.50
C ARG A 137 -3.77 11.36 -15.83
N TRP A 138 -4.28 12.10 -14.86
CA TRP A 138 -5.47 11.75 -14.12
C TRP A 138 -6.74 12.10 -14.92
N GLY A 139 -7.81 11.36 -14.66
CA GLY A 139 -9.15 11.61 -15.15
C GLY A 139 -10.17 11.26 -14.07
N TRP A 140 -11.38 11.76 -14.20
CA TRP A 140 -12.45 11.46 -13.27
C TRP A 140 -12.81 9.97 -13.30
N PRO A 141 -12.96 9.32 -12.13
CA PRO A 141 -13.26 7.88 -12.05
C PRO A 141 -14.73 7.55 -12.36
N THR A 142 -15.62 8.53 -12.26
CA THR A 142 -17.04 8.43 -12.62
C THR A 142 -17.62 9.83 -12.84
N THR A 143 -18.81 9.92 -13.40
CA THR A 143 -19.59 11.17 -13.45
C THR A 143 -20.36 11.36 -12.15
N GLY A 144 -20.80 12.60 -11.86
CA GLY A 144 -21.57 12.93 -10.66
C GLY A 144 -20.94 14.04 -9.83
N GLU A 145 -21.71 14.58 -8.91
CA GLU A 145 -21.31 15.66 -8.00
C GLU A 145 -20.39 15.13 -6.88
N VAL A 146 -19.44 15.96 -6.45
CA VAL A 146 -18.62 15.67 -5.25
C VAL A 146 -19.43 16.07 -4.01
N ILE A 147 -19.89 15.09 -3.26
CA ILE A 147 -20.75 15.26 -2.09
C ILE A 147 -19.98 15.25 -0.76
N SER A 148 -18.70 14.85 -0.78
CA SER A 148 -17.80 14.93 0.36
C SER A 148 -16.38 15.19 -0.12
N SER A 149 -15.70 16.12 0.53
CA SER A 149 -14.33 16.52 0.19
C SER A 149 -13.30 15.87 1.11
N TYR A 150 -12.07 15.76 0.61
CA TYR A 150 -10.91 15.32 1.37
C TYR A 150 -10.63 16.27 2.54
N SER A 151 -10.26 15.69 3.68
CA SER A 151 -9.72 16.45 4.81
C SER A 151 -8.55 15.70 5.46
N ALA A 152 -7.44 16.39 5.64
CA ALA A 152 -6.26 15.80 6.29
C ALA A 152 -6.48 15.61 7.80
N SER A 153 -7.31 16.47 8.43
CA SER A 153 -7.55 16.50 9.88
C SER A 153 -8.72 15.63 10.33
N GLN A 154 -9.68 15.35 9.44
CA GLN A 154 -10.88 14.60 9.81
C GLN A 154 -10.71 13.09 9.56
N PRO A 155 -10.88 12.23 10.59
CA PRO A 155 -10.93 10.80 10.41
C PRO A 155 -12.01 10.40 9.38
N GLY A 156 -11.71 9.44 8.51
CA GLY A 156 -12.65 8.97 7.49
C GLY A 156 -12.64 9.75 6.17
N LYS A 157 -12.27 11.04 6.16
CA LYS A 157 -12.21 11.87 4.94
C LYS A 157 -10.87 11.76 4.20
N LYS A 158 -10.48 10.55 3.85
CA LYS A 158 -9.21 10.25 3.18
C LYS A 158 -9.24 10.44 1.66
N GLY A 159 -10.39 10.76 1.09
CA GLY A 159 -10.62 10.94 -0.33
C GLY A 159 -11.79 11.87 -0.60
N ILE A 160 -12.43 11.71 -1.75
CA ILE A 160 -13.68 12.39 -2.11
C ILE A 160 -14.77 11.36 -2.32
N ASP A 161 -16.02 11.74 -2.05
CA ASP A 161 -17.18 10.93 -2.35
C ASP A 161 -17.93 11.55 -3.53
N ILE A 162 -18.19 10.75 -4.55
CA ILE A 162 -18.85 11.17 -5.79
C ILE A 162 -20.22 10.49 -5.86
N ALA A 163 -21.29 11.28 -5.90
CA ALA A 163 -22.65 10.79 -6.06
C ALA A 163 -22.84 10.10 -7.41
N GLY A 164 -23.74 9.13 -7.47
CA GLY A 164 -24.09 8.46 -8.72
C GLY A 164 -25.22 7.48 -8.57
N LYS A 165 -25.53 6.76 -9.65
CA LYS A 165 -26.58 5.73 -9.68
C LYS A 165 -25.96 4.33 -9.53
N SER A 166 -26.70 3.43 -8.87
CA SER A 166 -26.26 2.02 -8.75
C SER A 166 -26.07 1.39 -10.14
N GLY A 167 -24.91 0.75 -10.36
CA GLY A 167 -24.53 0.17 -11.64
C GLY A 167 -23.84 1.14 -12.61
N GLN A 168 -23.76 2.44 -12.29
CA GLN A 168 -23.02 3.42 -13.09
C GLN A 168 -21.56 3.00 -13.26
N PRO A 169 -20.95 3.20 -14.44
CA PRO A 169 -19.55 2.83 -14.66
C PRO A 169 -18.59 3.56 -13.73
N VAL A 170 -17.69 2.79 -13.14
CA VAL A 170 -16.47 3.28 -12.47
C VAL A 170 -15.30 2.93 -13.36
N VAL A 171 -14.48 3.92 -13.71
CA VAL A 171 -13.35 3.77 -14.61
C VAL A 171 -12.02 4.06 -13.91
N ALA A 172 -10.93 3.48 -14.41
CA ALA A 172 -9.59 3.78 -13.91
C ALA A 172 -9.23 5.25 -14.16
N ALA A 173 -8.95 6.00 -13.10
CA ALA A 173 -8.59 7.42 -13.17
C ALA A 173 -7.24 7.65 -13.87
N ALA A 174 -6.37 6.67 -13.87
CA ALA A 174 -5.09 6.68 -14.58
C ALA A 174 -4.67 5.25 -14.92
N GLU A 175 -3.72 5.13 -15.85
CA GLU A 175 -3.13 3.84 -16.19
C GLU A 175 -2.39 3.23 -15.00
N GLY A 176 -2.46 1.89 -14.84
CA GLY A 176 -1.76 1.19 -13.76
C GLY A 176 -2.10 -0.28 -13.64
N LYS A 177 -1.57 -0.90 -12.59
CA LYS A 177 -1.78 -2.30 -12.24
C LYS A 177 -2.71 -2.42 -11.04
N VAL A 178 -3.72 -3.25 -11.14
CA VAL A 178 -4.60 -3.60 -10.02
C VAL A 178 -3.77 -4.41 -9.01
N VAL A 179 -3.59 -3.88 -7.81
CA VAL A 179 -2.80 -4.51 -6.73
C VAL A 179 -3.66 -5.02 -5.59
N TYR A 180 -4.94 -4.70 -5.61
CA TYR A 180 -5.96 -5.26 -4.73
C TYR A 180 -7.33 -5.19 -5.39
N SER A 181 -8.12 -6.25 -5.24
CA SER A 181 -9.50 -6.37 -5.74
C SER A 181 -10.29 -7.28 -4.80
N GLY A 182 -11.10 -6.70 -3.90
CA GLY A 182 -11.82 -7.49 -2.89
C GLY A 182 -12.64 -6.67 -1.92
N SER A 183 -13.17 -7.33 -0.87
CA SER A 183 -14.01 -6.71 0.17
C SER A 183 -13.44 -6.90 1.60
N GLY A 184 -12.17 -7.29 1.73
CA GLY A 184 -11.55 -7.61 3.02
C GLY A 184 -11.17 -6.41 3.88
N LEU A 185 -11.19 -5.17 3.35
CA LEU A 185 -10.89 -3.97 4.12
C LEU A 185 -12.17 -3.37 4.70
N LYS A 186 -12.25 -3.38 6.05
CA LYS A 186 -13.38 -2.79 6.78
C LYS A 186 -13.56 -1.32 6.41
N GLY A 187 -14.80 -0.90 6.16
CA GLY A 187 -15.16 0.48 5.85
C GLY A 187 -15.08 0.85 4.37
N TYR A 188 -14.58 -0.02 3.48
CA TYR A 188 -14.48 0.25 2.04
C TYR A 188 -15.48 -0.54 1.18
N GLY A 189 -16.13 -1.57 1.76
CA GLY A 189 -16.95 -2.48 0.96
C GLY A 189 -16.12 -3.15 -0.14
N LYS A 190 -16.66 -3.28 -1.35
CA LYS A 190 -15.92 -3.80 -2.50
C LYS A 190 -14.97 -2.73 -3.03
N LEU A 191 -13.67 -3.00 -2.90
CA LEU A 191 -12.57 -2.07 -3.12
C LEU A 191 -11.63 -2.55 -4.23
N ILE A 192 -11.20 -1.62 -5.07
CA ILE A 192 -10.09 -1.78 -6.00
C ILE A 192 -8.98 -0.81 -5.60
N ILE A 193 -7.72 -1.27 -5.59
CA ILE A 193 -6.54 -0.40 -5.49
C ILE A 193 -5.71 -0.58 -6.75
N ILE A 194 -5.39 0.54 -7.41
CA ILE A 194 -4.53 0.58 -8.60
C ILE A 194 -3.22 1.27 -8.23
N LYS A 195 -2.10 0.61 -8.54
CA LYS A 195 -0.76 1.19 -8.49
C LYS A 195 -0.42 1.80 -9.83
N HIS A 196 -0.14 3.10 -9.87
CA HIS A 196 0.17 3.84 -11.10
C HIS A 196 1.68 3.95 -11.33
N ASN A 197 2.46 4.09 -10.26
CA ASN A 197 3.92 4.05 -10.26
C ASN A 197 4.44 3.70 -8.85
N ASN A 198 5.70 3.98 -8.57
CA ASN A 198 6.30 3.67 -7.26
C ASN A 198 5.75 4.50 -6.10
N ASN A 199 5.11 5.63 -6.40
CA ASN A 199 4.67 6.58 -5.38
C ASN A 199 3.16 6.75 -5.31
N TYR A 200 2.43 6.58 -6.44
CA TYR A 200 1.02 6.91 -6.55
C TYR A 200 0.13 5.69 -6.68
N PHE A 201 -0.96 5.73 -5.94
CA PHE A 201 -2.04 4.75 -5.95
C PHE A 201 -3.38 5.46 -6.01
N SER A 202 -4.39 4.81 -6.56
CA SER A 202 -5.79 5.20 -6.41
C SER A 202 -6.63 4.07 -5.85
N ALA A 203 -7.71 4.42 -5.14
CA ALA A 203 -8.67 3.47 -4.59
C ALA A 203 -10.10 3.85 -4.98
N TYR A 204 -10.90 2.82 -5.22
CA TYR A 204 -12.28 2.91 -5.69
C TYR A 204 -13.13 2.01 -4.80
N ALA A 205 -13.91 2.59 -3.90
CA ALA A 205 -14.64 1.86 -2.87
C ALA A 205 -16.17 1.94 -3.05
N HIS A 206 -16.89 1.13 -2.27
CA HIS A 206 -18.34 0.99 -2.24
C HIS A 206 -18.96 0.45 -3.54
N ASN A 207 -18.15 -0.25 -4.37
CA ASN A 207 -18.62 -0.77 -5.64
C ASN A 207 -19.72 -1.82 -5.47
N LYS A 208 -20.71 -1.83 -6.39
CA LYS A 208 -21.70 -2.90 -6.51
C LYS A 208 -21.04 -4.18 -7.06
N LYS A 209 -20.25 -4.02 -8.11
CA LYS A 209 -19.58 -5.13 -8.83
C LYS A 209 -18.19 -4.69 -9.26
N ILE A 210 -17.21 -5.55 -9.05
CA ILE A 210 -15.85 -5.39 -9.58
C ILE A 210 -15.72 -6.23 -10.84
N VAL A 211 -15.13 -5.67 -11.91
CA VAL A 211 -14.97 -6.35 -13.21
C VAL A 211 -13.52 -6.62 -13.58
N VAL A 212 -12.58 -6.21 -12.75
CA VAL A 212 -11.14 -6.45 -12.92
C VAL A 212 -10.59 -7.35 -11.81
N LYS A 213 -9.50 -8.04 -12.11
CA LYS A 213 -8.83 -8.95 -11.16
C LYS A 213 -7.50 -8.34 -10.69
N GLU A 214 -7.04 -8.73 -9.51
CA GLU A 214 -5.68 -8.44 -9.05
C GLU A 214 -4.65 -8.91 -10.07
N GLY A 215 -3.61 -8.10 -10.29
CA GLY A 215 -2.60 -8.33 -11.31
C GLY A 215 -2.93 -7.77 -12.70
N SER A 216 -4.19 -7.40 -12.98
CA SER A 216 -4.60 -6.82 -14.27
C SER A 216 -3.97 -5.46 -14.50
N TRP A 217 -3.56 -5.19 -15.75
CA TRP A 217 -3.22 -3.85 -16.21
C TRP A 217 -4.44 -3.16 -16.79
N VAL A 218 -4.63 -1.89 -16.43
CA VAL A 218 -5.74 -1.06 -16.90
C VAL A 218 -5.22 0.25 -17.46
N LYS A 219 -5.82 0.73 -18.55
CA LYS A 219 -5.60 2.07 -19.10
C LYS A 219 -6.55 3.06 -18.44
N ARG A 220 -6.19 4.34 -18.42
CA ARG A 220 -7.11 5.40 -18.01
C ARG A 220 -8.43 5.30 -18.81
N GLY A 221 -9.56 5.39 -18.12
CA GLY A 221 -10.90 5.27 -18.73
C GLY A 221 -11.41 3.85 -18.90
N ASN A 222 -10.60 2.80 -18.67
CA ASN A 222 -11.12 1.43 -18.69
C ASN A 222 -12.11 1.22 -17.54
N LYS A 223 -13.29 0.64 -17.83
CA LYS A 223 -14.26 0.22 -16.81
C LYS A 223 -13.61 -0.81 -15.89
N ILE A 224 -13.65 -0.55 -14.58
CA ILE A 224 -13.06 -1.42 -13.54
C ILE A 224 -14.13 -1.93 -12.57
N ALA A 225 -15.23 -1.19 -12.41
CA ALA A 225 -16.31 -1.55 -11.52
C ALA A 225 -17.63 -0.93 -11.92
N GLU A 226 -18.67 -1.24 -11.17
CA GLU A 226 -19.97 -0.60 -11.15
C GLU A 226 -20.20 0.03 -9.80
N LEU A 227 -20.62 1.29 -9.79
CA LEU A 227 -20.90 2.08 -8.61
C LEU A 227 -22.01 1.43 -7.77
N GLY A 228 -21.89 1.48 -6.46
CA GLY A 228 -22.84 0.89 -5.53
C GLY A 228 -22.84 1.58 -4.18
N ASN A 229 -23.19 0.82 -3.15
CA ASN A 229 -23.25 1.26 -1.77
C ASN A 229 -22.70 0.22 -0.80
N THR A 230 -21.87 -0.75 -1.25
CA THR A 230 -21.36 -1.79 -0.34
C THR A 230 -20.52 -1.18 0.77
N GLY A 231 -20.96 -1.39 2.04
CA GLY A 231 -20.31 -0.81 3.22
C GLY A 231 -20.47 0.71 3.36
N ALA A 232 -21.49 1.30 2.72
CA ALA A 232 -21.88 2.70 2.85
C ALA A 232 -23.41 2.84 2.93
N ASP A 233 -23.88 3.94 3.52
CA ASP A 233 -25.30 4.20 3.74
C ASP A 233 -26.04 4.69 2.48
N ARG A 234 -25.28 5.15 1.48
CA ARG A 234 -25.83 5.65 0.21
C ARG A 234 -25.00 5.21 -0.98
N THR A 235 -25.61 5.28 -2.16
CA THR A 235 -24.94 4.99 -3.43
C THR A 235 -23.96 6.11 -3.77
N MET A 236 -22.65 5.80 -3.78
CA MET A 236 -21.56 6.74 -4.07
C MET A 236 -20.29 5.98 -4.42
N LEU A 237 -19.35 6.66 -5.06
CA LEU A 237 -17.96 6.21 -5.19
C LEU A 237 -17.11 6.96 -4.18
N HIS A 238 -16.51 6.25 -3.22
CA HIS A 238 -15.40 6.80 -2.45
C HIS A 238 -14.10 6.63 -3.24
N PHE A 239 -13.45 7.74 -3.55
CA PHE A 239 -12.24 7.78 -4.38
C PHE A 239 -11.08 8.42 -3.62
N GLU A 240 -9.97 7.68 -3.48
CA GLU A 240 -8.74 8.17 -2.87
C GLU A 240 -7.59 8.22 -3.88
N ILE A 241 -6.71 9.19 -3.72
CA ILE A 241 -5.34 9.17 -4.26
C ILE A 241 -4.38 9.13 -3.06
N ARG A 242 -3.38 8.25 -3.13
CA ARG A 242 -2.30 8.21 -2.13
C ARG A 242 -0.94 8.40 -2.78
N ARG A 243 -0.11 9.17 -2.10
CA ARG A 243 1.30 9.36 -2.44
C ARG A 243 2.16 8.82 -1.31
N ASN A 244 3.04 7.85 -1.60
CA ASN A 244 3.89 7.18 -0.60
C ASN A 244 3.08 6.66 0.60
N GLY A 245 1.95 5.98 0.33
CA GLY A 245 1.03 5.43 1.33
C GLY A 245 0.11 6.44 2.01
N LYS A 246 0.37 7.75 1.92
CA LYS A 246 -0.42 8.80 2.59
C LYS A 246 -1.51 9.36 1.67
N PRO A 247 -2.76 9.54 2.17
CA PRO A 247 -3.83 10.18 1.41
C PRO A 247 -3.47 11.61 1.04
N VAL A 248 -3.86 12.03 -0.15
CA VAL A 248 -3.74 13.40 -0.66
C VAL A 248 -5.07 13.83 -1.25
N ASN A 249 -5.31 15.16 -1.35
CA ASN A 249 -6.56 15.69 -1.91
C ASN A 249 -6.68 15.33 -3.40
N PRO A 250 -7.66 14.48 -3.79
CA PRO A 250 -7.81 14.07 -5.19
C PRO A 250 -8.11 15.23 -6.15
N LEU A 251 -8.78 16.27 -5.68
CA LEU A 251 -9.14 17.43 -6.52
C LEU A 251 -7.92 18.20 -7.03
N GLY A 252 -6.78 18.11 -6.35
CA GLY A 252 -5.52 18.68 -6.82
C GLY A 252 -4.86 17.92 -7.98
N TYR A 253 -5.39 16.74 -8.32
CA TYR A 253 -4.85 15.86 -9.37
C TYR A 253 -5.82 15.70 -10.55
N LEU A 254 -7.12 15.73 -10.27
CA LEU A 254 -8.17 15.58 -11.27
C LEU A 254 -8.30 16.84 -12.15
N PRO A 255 -8.69 16.72 -13.43
CA PRO A 255 -8.95 17.88 -14.27
C PRO A 255 -10.11 18.71 -13.71
N ARG A 256 -10.09 20.02 -13.93
CA ARG A 256 -11.22 20.89 -13.59
C ARG A 256 -12.47 20.42 -14.36
N ARG A 257 -13.60 20.47 -13.69
CA ARG A 257 -14.94 20.29 -14.28
C ARG A 257 -15.55 21.64 -14.58
#